data_fc180643c456576176d99c325ef8424f
#
_entry.id   fc180643c456576176d99c325ef8424f
#
_cell.length_a   1.000
_cell.length_b   1.000
_cell.length_c   1.000
_cell.angle_alpha   90.00
_cell.angle_beta   90.00
_cell.angle_gamma   90.00
#
_symmetry.space_group_name_H-M   'P 1'
#
loop_
_entity.id
_entity.type
_entity.pdbx_description
1 polymer ?
#
loop_
_entity_poly.entity_id
_entity_poly.type
_entity_poly.pdbx_seq_one_letter_code
_entity_poly.pdbx_strand_id
1 'polypeptide(L)'
;MSLIHDALVLGVRDYFQKLGFKSAVVGLSGGLDSALVTYFATQALGAENVRVVLMPSQFSTDHSVSDAEALAIKLGVRYDTIPIKPMFDSFETALQPLFQDRPFDVTEENLQARVRGVLLMAVSNKFGNILL
;
A
#
# COMPACT_ATOMS: atom_id res chain seq x y z
N MET A 1 2.80 -18.77 18.23
CA MET A 1 2.94 -18.05 16.94
C MET A 1 2.10 -18.67 15.84
N SER A 2 2.20 -20.01 15.64
CA SER A 2 1.43 -20.69 14.59
C SER A 2 -0.09 -20.53 14.78
N LEU A 3 -0.59 -20.58 16.00
CA LEU A 3 -2.01 -20.44 16.29
C LEU A 3 -2.53 -19.05 15.94
N ILE A 4 -1.78 -18.01 16.28
CA ILE A 4 -2.13 -16.62 15.93
C ILE A 4 -2.06 -16.43 14.41
N HIS A 5 -1.01 -16.95 13.79
CA HIS A 5 -0.85 -16.94 12.34
C HIS A 5 -2.05 -17.56 11.64
N ASP A 6 -2.45 -18.77 12.06
CA ASP A 6 -3.56 -19.50 11.43
C ASP A 6 -4.87 -18.75 11.61
N ALA A 7 -5.10 -18.14 12.78
CA ALA A 7 -6.30 -17.36 13.02
C ALA A 7 -6.38 -16.12 12.12
N LEU A 8 -5.26 -15.43 11.90
CA LEU A 8 -5.22 -14.25 11.04
C LEU A 8 -5.42 -14.62 9.58
N VAL A 9 -4.82 -15.70 9.11
CA VAL A 9 -5.00 -16.19 7.73
C VAL A 9 -6.46 -16.59 7.50
N LEU A 10 -7.04 -17.31 8.45
CA LEU A 10 -8.44 -17.72 8.36
C LEU A 10 -9.37 -16.51 8.36
N GLY A 11 -9.10 -15.50 9.19
CA GLY A 11 -9.88 -14.28 9.25
C GLY A 11 -9.89 -13.53 7.92
N VAL A 12 -8.74 -13.41 7.26
CA VAL A 12 -8.64 -12.76 5.95
C VAL A 12 -9.41 -13.58 4.91
N ARG A 13 -9.22 -14.88 4.89
CA ARG A 13 -9.92 -15.78 3.95
C ARG A 13 -11.43 -15.71 4.12
N ASP A 14 -11.93 -15.77 5.35
CA ASP A 14 -13.37 -15.71 5.63
C ASP A 14 -13.95 -14.36 5.22
N TYR A 15 -13.25 -13.26 5.49
CA TYR A 15 -13.67 -11.93 5.09
C TYR A 15 -13.86 -11.82 3.58
N PHE A 16 -12.90 -12.35 2.81
CA PHE A 16 -12.98 -12.32 1.35
C PHE A 16 -14.10 -13.22 0.82
N GLN A 17 -14.30 -14.38 1.43
CA GLN A 17 -15.39 -15.28 1.05
C GLN A 17 -16.74 -14.63 1.27
N LYS A 18 -16.94 -13.98 2.40
CA LYS A 18 -18.20 -13.29 2.72
C LYS A 18 -18.54 -12.19 1.72
N LEU A 19 -17.52 -11.46 1.25
CA LEU A 19 -17.69 -10.36 0.32
C LEU A 19 -17.72 -10.80 -1.14
N GLY A 20 -17.40 -12.07 -1.42
CA GLY A 20 -17.34 -12.58 -2.79
C GLY A 20 -16.11 -12.14 -3.56
N PHE A 21 -15.11 -11.57 -2.90
CA PHE A 21 -13.85 -11.17 -3.52
C PHE A 21 -12.81 -12.29 -3.38
N LYS A 22 -11.94 -12.38 -4.38
CA LYS A 22 -10.88 -13.40 -4.42
C LYS A 22 -9.48 -12.81 -4.44
N SER A 23 -9.35 -11.49 -4.55
CA SER A 23 -8.05 -10.83 -4.69
C SER A 23 -7.98 -9.57 -3.86
N ALA A 24 -6.77 -9.22 -3.47
CA ALA A 24 -6.47 -8.08 -2.62
C ALA A 24 -5.43 -7.16 -3.25
N VAL A 25 -5.50 -5.87 -2.93
CA VAL A 25 -4.43 -4.92 -3.20
C VAL A 25 -3.94 -4.35 -1.87
N VAL A 26 -2.63 -4.27 -1.72
CA VAL A 26 -1.97 -3.79 -0.50
C VAL A 26 -0.96 -2.71 -0.88
N GLY A 27 -0.97 -1.61 -0.14
CA GLY A 27 0.10 -0.63 -0.21
C GLY A 27 1.26 -1.07 0.67
N LEU A 28 2.41 -1.35 0.08
CA LEU A 28 3.59 -1.82 0.80
C LEU A 28 4.59 -0.69 0.97
N SER A 29 4.89 -0.35 2.23
CA SER A 29 5.73 0.80 2.57
C SER A 29 7.16 0.42 2.96
N GLY A 30 7.46 -0.87 3.09
CA GLY A 30 8.71 -1.35 3.66
C GLY A 30 8.68 -1.43 5.18
N GLY A 31 7.61 -0.98 5.85
CA GLY A 31 7.42 -1.11 7.27
C GLY A 31 6.87 -2.47 7.67
N LEU A 32 6.96 -2.78 8.96
CA LEU A 32 6.57 -4.09 9.48
C LEU A 32 5.08 -4.38 9.31
N ASP A 33 4.22 -3.39 9.57
CA ASP A 33 2.77 -3.60 9.54
C ASP A 33 2.28 -3.96 8.13
N SER A 34 2.72 -3.20 7.11
CA SER A 34 2.34 -3.48 5.74
C SER A 34 2.94 -4.80 5.24
N ALA A 35 4.13 -5.15 5.71
CA ALA A 35 4.77 -6.43 5.40
C ALA A 35 3.97 -7.61 5.96
N LEU A 36 3.50 -7.50 7.20
CA LEU A 36 2.67 -8.53 7.84
C LEU A 36 1.33 -8.70 7.12
N VAL A 37 0.67 -7.60 6.78
CA VAL A 37 -0.60 -7.63 6.04
C VAL A 37 -0.40 -8.34 4.70
N THR A 38 0.67 -8.00 3.98
CA THR A 38 0.99 -8.63 2.69
C THR A 38 1.25 -10.13 2.85
N TYR A 39 2.01 -10.50 3.87
CA TYR A 39 2.30 -11.92 4.14
C TYR A 39 1.02 -12.70 4.43
N PHE A 40 0.17 -12.21 5.33
CA PHE A 40 -1.07 -12.90 5.68
C PHE A 40 -2.04 -12.98 4.51
N ALA A 41 -2.14 -11.92 3.71
CA ALA A 41 -2.98 -11.92 2.50
C ALA A 41 -2.49 -12.99 1.52
N THR A 42 -1.17 -13.09 1.33
CA THR A 42 -0.57 -14.08 0.44
C THR A 42 -0.86 -15.51 0.92
N GLN A 43 -0.76 -15.74 2.23
CA GLN A 43 -1.07 -17.04 2.81
C GLN A 43 -2.56 -17.41 2.68
N ALA A 44 -3.45 -16.42 2.80
CA ALA A 44 -4.89 -16.66 2.76
C ALA A 44 -5.43 -16.83 1.34
N LEU A 45 -4.91 -16.06 0.38
CA LEU A 45 -5.49 -15.94 -0.96
C LEU A 45 -4.63 -16.54 -2.06
N GLY A 46 -3.35 -16.78 -1.79
CA GLY A 46 -2.38 -17.19 -2.80
C GLY A 46 -1.70 -15.97 -3.43
N ALA A 47 -0.44 -16.14 -3.82
CA ALA A 47 0.37 -15.03 -4.36
C ALA A 47 -0.23 -14.43 -5.63
N GLU A 48 -0.86 -15.24 -6.47
CA GLU A 48 -1.48 -14.80 -7.72
C GLU A 48 -2.69 -13.90 -7.50
N ASN A 49 -3.26 -13.90 -6.30
CA ASN A 49 -4.45 -13.13 -5.94
C ASN A 49 -4.12 -11.89 -5.10
N VAL A 50 -2.84 -11.59 -4.90
CA VAL A 50 -2.41 -10.41 -4.15
C VAL A 50 -1.61 -9.49 -5.08
N ARG A 51 -1.99 -8.23 -5.12
CA ARG A 51 -1.28 -7.19 -5.84
C ARG A 51 -0.72 -6.21 -4.82
N VAL A 52 0.53 -5.84 -4.99
CA VAL A 52 1.21 -4.89 -4.12
C VAL A 52 1.54 -3.63 -4.91
N VAL A 53 1.31 -2.48 -4.31
CA VAL A 53 1.66 -1.19 -4.90
C VAL A 53 2.65 -0.49 -3.97
N LEU A 54 3.83 -0.18 -4.51
CA LEU A 54 4.83 0.61 -3.82
C LEU A 54 4.67 2.06 -4.27
N MET A 55 4.56 2.97 -3.33
CA MET A 55 4.30 4.38 -3.62
C MET A 55 5.34 5.26 -2.91
N PRO A 56 6.60 5.25 -3.38
CA PRO A 56 7.65 6.05 -2.77
C PRO A 56 7.44 7.54 -3.02
N SER A 57 7.87 8.34 -2.06
CA SER A 57 7.96 9.80 -2.20
C SER A 57 9.43 10.20 -2.26
N GLN A 58 9.68 11.52 -2.47
CA GLN A 58 11.04 12.04 -2.38
C GLN A 58 11.62 11.92 -0.96
N PHE A 59 10.79 11.67 0.03
CA PHE A 59 11.19 11.49 1.43
C PHE A 59 11.44 10.03 1.80
N SER A 60 11.11 9.08 0.90
CA SER A 60 11.33 7.66 1.15
C SER A 60 12.83 7.33 1.05
N THR A 61 13.28 6.39 1.87
CA THR A 61 14.66 5.93 1.79
C THR A 61 14.79 4.85 0.71
N ASP A 62 15.99 4.74 0.12
CA ASP A 62 16.28 3.67 -0.84
C ASP A 62 16.11 2.29 -0.20
N HIS A 63 16.46 2.17 1.09
CA HIS A 63 16.30 0.92 1.83
C HIS A 63 14.84 0.48 1.94
N SER A 64 13.93 1.42 2.22
CA SER A 64 12.50 1.11 2.33
C SER A 64 11.95 0.58 1.01
N VAL A 65 12.33 1.20 -0.11
CA VAL A 65 11.89 0.77 -1.43
C VAL A 65 12.46 -0.59 -1.77
N SER A 66 13.78 -0.78 -1.56
CA SER A 66 14.45 -2.05 -1.83
C SER A 66 13.90 -3.19 -0.98
N ASP A 67 13.62 -2.94 0.29
CA ASP A 67 13.07 -3.94 1.20
C ASP A 67 11.66 -4.36 0.78
N ALA A 68 10.84 -3.39 0.37
CA ALA A 68 9.49 -3.66 -0.10
C ALA A 68 9.51 -4.49 -1.40
N GLU A 69 10.35 -4.14 -2.35
CA GLU A 69 10.50 -4.91 -3.59
C GLU A 69 11.00 -6.33 -3.31
N ALA A 70 12.00 -6.46 -2.45
CA ALA A 70 12.55 -7.77 -2.09
C ALA A 70 11.49 -8.66 -1.45
N LEU A 71 10.66 -8.10 -0.58
CA LEU A 71 9.56 -8.85 0.04
C LEU A 71 8.54 -9.31 -1.00
N ALA A 72 8.14 -8.42 -1.91
CA ALA A 72 7.19 -8.76 -2.96
C ALA A 72 7.73 -9.89 -3.85
N ILE A 73 8.99 -9.81 -4.23
CA ILE A 73 9.65 -10.84 -5.04
C ILE A 73 9.70 -12.17 -4.26
N LYS A 74 10.07 -12.11 -3.00
CA LYS A 74 10.19 -13.32 -2.16
C LYS A 74 8.83 -14.02 -1.98
N LEU A 75 7.75 -13.25 -1.85
CA LEU A 75 6.41 -13.80 -1.71
C LEU A 75 5.80 -14.22 -3.05
N GLY A 76 6.40 -13.80 -4.17
CA GLY A 76 5.91 -14.13 -5.49
C GLY A 76 4.67 -13.36 -5.89
N VAL A 77 4.39 -12.23 -5.26
CA VAL A 77 3.22 -11.40 -5.58
C VAL A 77 3.55 -10.41 -6.68
N ARG A 78 2.52 -10.01 -7.44
CA ARG A 78 2.66 -8.94 -8.43
C ARG A 78 2.84 -7.61 -7.70
N TYR A 79 3.81 -6.82 -8.15
CA TYR A 79 3.99 -5.49 -7.59
C TYR A 79 4.21 -4.46 -8.69
N ASP A 80 3.76 -3.24 -8.40
CA ASP A 80 3.95 -2.07 -9.24
C ASP A 80 4.49 -0.94 -8.39
N THR A 81 5.32 -0.09 -8.96
CA THR A 81 5.88 1.07 -8.26
C THR A 81 5.33 2.34 -8.88
N ILE A 82 4.65 3.16 -8.07
CA ILE A 82 4.09 4.43 -8.52
C ILE A 82 4.63 5.53 -7.61
N PRO A 83 5.69 6.24 -8.04
CA PRO A 83 6.19 7.39 -7.25
C PRO A 83 5.10 8.46 -7.11
N ILE A 84 4.93 8.99 -5.90
CA ILE A 84 3.87 9.96 -5.63
C ILE A 84 4.32 11.41 -5.81
N LYS A 85 5.62 11.65 -6.07
CA LYS A 85 6.17 13.00 -6.20
C LYS A 85 5.40 13.89 -7.19
N PRO A 86 5.07 13.43 -8.41
CA PRO A 86 4.33 14.29 -9.35
C PRO A 86 2.99 14.77 -8.80
N MET A 87 2.24 13.90 -8.14
CA MET A 87 0.95 14.26 -7.56
C MET A 87 1.13 15.20 -6.36
N PHE A 88 2.06 14.87 -5.49
CA PHE A 88 2.38 15.71 -4.32
C PHE A 88 2.83 17.11 -4.74
N ASP A 89 3.71 17.19 -5.73
CA ASP A 89 4.19 18.49 -6.25
C ASP A 89 3.05 19.31 -6.84
N SER A 90 2.08 18.69 -7.49
CA SER A 90 0.90 19.37 -8.01
C SER A 90 0.08 19.99 -6.89
N PHE A 91 -0.13 19.27 -5.80
CA PHE A 91 -0.84 19.80 -4.63
C PHE A 91 -0.06 20.94 -3.99
N GLU A 92 1.25 20.80 -3.82
CA GLU A 92 2.07 21.88 -3.26
C GLU A 92 2.01 23.15 -4.12
N THR A 93 2.10 23.01 -5.44
CA THR A 93 2.01 24.12 -6.36
C THR A 93 0.66 24.82 -6.24
N ALA A 94 -0.41 24.06 -6.18
CA ALA A 94 -1.76 24.61 -6.06
C ALA A 94 -1.99 25.34 -4.74
N LEU A 95 -1.39 24.86 -3.66
CA LEU A 95 -1.57 25.38 -2.31
C LEU A 95 -0.57 26.51 -1.96
N GLN A 96 0.48 26.69 -2.75
CA GLN A 96 1.53 27.68 -2.48
C GLN A 96 0.98 29.08 -2.21
N PRO A 97 0.02 29.61 -2.99
CA PRO A 97 -0.52 30.94 -2.71
C PRO A 97 -1.18 31.06 -1.34
N LEU A 98 -1.71 29.96 -0.80
CA LEU A 98 -2.34 29.95 0.51
C LEU A 98 -1.34 29.72 1.64
N PHE A 99 -0.38 28.83 1.44
CA PHE A 99 0.55 28.42 2.48
C PHE A 99 1.77 29.31 2.59
N GLN A 100 2.15 29.95 1.49
CA GLN A 100 3.31 30.85 1.40
C GLN A 100 4.58 30.17 1.94
N ASP A 101 5.25 30.79 2.93
CA ASP A 101 6.51 30.29 3.46
C ASP A 101 6.34 29.43 4.72
N ARG A 102 5.15 28.89 4.94
CA ARG A 102 4.94 28.03 6.10
C ARG A 102 5.78 26.74 5.98
N PRO A 103 6.39 26.29 7.09
CA PRO A 103 7.26 25.12 7.04
C PRO A 103 6.50 23.83 6.81
N PHE A 104 7.22 22.81 6.35
CA PHE A 104 6.72 21.46 6.22
C PHE A 104 6.26 20.93 7.60
N ASP A 105 5.06 20.37 7.67
CA ASP A 105 4.51 19.84 8.92
C ASP A 105 3.60 18.63 8.64
N VAL A 106 2.70 18.36 9.55
CA VAL A 106 1.75 17.25 9.44
C VAL A 106 0.84 17.37 8.21
N THR A 107 0.64 18.58 7.68
CA THR A 107 -0.19 18.82 6.49
C THR A 107 0.37 18.06 5.29
N GLU A 108 1.67 18.19 5.04
CA GLU A 108 2.32 17.54 3.91
C GLU A 108 2.39 16.03 4.09
N GLU A 109 2.53 15.57 5.32
CA GLU A 109 2.47 14.13 5.61
C GLU A 109 1.06 13.58 5.31
N ASN A 110 0.03 14.30 5.68
CA ASN A 110 -1.36 13.93 5.39
C ASN A 110 -1.66 13.95 3.89
N LEU A 111 -1.10 14.92 3.16
CA LEU A 111 -1.24 14.96 1.70
C LEU A 111 -0.65 13.71 1.05
N GLN A 112 0.53 13.28 1.49
CA GLN A 112 1.15 12.05 0.97
C GLN A 112 0.27 10.83 1.25
N ALA A 113 -0.26 10.72 2.47
CA ALA A 113 -1.13 9.61 2.85
C ALA A 113 -2.39 9.57 2.00
N ARG A 114 -3.01 10.72 1.74
CA ARG A 114 -4.21 10.82 0.91
C ARG A 114 -3.93 10.48 -0.55
N VAL A 115 -2.80 10.95 -1.10
CA VAL A 115 -2.40 10.61 -2.46
C VAL A 115 -2.27 9.09 -2.61
N ARG A 116 -1.60 8.44 -1.65
CA ARG A 116 -1.48 6.98 -1.66
C ARG A 116 -2.85 6.30 -1.58
N GLY A 117 -3.73 6.82 -0.74
CA GLY A 117 -5.09 6.29 -0.62
C GLY A 117 -5.88 6.38 -1.92
N VAL A 118 -5.76 7.49 -2.64
CA VAL A 118 -6.42 7.68 -3.94
C VAL A 118 -5.91 6.67 -4.96
N LEU A 119 -4.60 6.47 -5.02
CA LEU A 119 -4.00 5.49 -5.94
C LEU A 119 -4.46 4.07 -5.63
N LEU A 120 -4.48 3.69 -4.37
CA LEU A 120 -4.93 2.36 -3.97
C LEU A 120 -6.42 2.15 -4.26
N MET A 121 -7.23 3.17 -4.01
CA MET A 121 -8.67 3.13 -4.34
C MET A 121 -8.87 2.94 -5.84
N ALA A 122 -8.11 3.66 -6.65
CA ALA A 122 -8.22 3.55 -8.12
C ALA A 122 -7.85 2.16 -8.61
N VAL A 123 -6.77 1.57 -8.08
CA VAL A 123 -6.37 0.20 -8.41
C VAL A 123 -7.44 -0.80 -7.97
N SER A 124 -7.92 -0.67 -6.74
CA SER A 124 -8.96 -1.54 -6.18
C SER A 124 -10.22 -1.52 -7.05
N ASN A 125 -10.69 -0.34 -7.42
CA ASN A 125 -11.90 -0.19 -8.22
C ASN A 125 -11.73 -0.71 -9.65
N LYS A 126 -10.57 -0.46 -10.24
CA LYS A 126 -10.33 -0.81 -11.64
C LYS A 126 -10.20 -2.31 -11.85
N PHE A 127 -9.54 -2.99 -10.92
CA PHE A 127 -9.24 -4.43 -11.04
C PHE A 127 -10.15 -5.30 -10.19
N GLY A 128 -11.05 -4.72 -9.40
CA GLY A 128 -11.98 -5.48 -8.58
C GLY A 128 -11.32 -6.15 -7.38
N ASN A 129 -10.18 -5.65 -6.93
CA ASN A 129 -9.49 -6.16 -5.75
C ASN A 129 -10.01 -5.46 -4.50
N ILE A 130 -10.04 -6.18 -3.37
CA ILE A 130 -10.33 -5.53 -2.10
C ILE A 130 -9.07 -4.85 -1.57
N LEU A 131 -9.24 -3.64 -1.04
CA LEU A 131 -8.15 -2.89 -0.42
C LEU A 131 -7.95 -3.35 1.02
N LEU A 132 -6.75 -3.76 1.34
CA LEU A 132 -6.37 -4.16 2.69
C LEU A 132 -5.51 -3.11 3.39
#